data_794aced08951a5b5a55e28fc92a1f5ce
#
_entry.id   794aced08951a5b5a55e28fc92a1f5ce
#
_cell.length_a   1.000
_cell.length_b   1.000
_cell.length_c   1.000
_cell.angle_alpha   90.00
_cell.angle_beta   90.00
_cell.angle_gamma   90.00
#
_symmetry.space_group_name_H-M   'P 1'
#
loop_
_entity.id
_entity.type
_entity.pdbx_description
1 polymer ?
#
loop_
_entity_poly.entity_id
_entity_poly.type
_entity_poly.pdbx_seq_one_letter_code
_entity_poly.pdbx_strand_id
1 'polypeptide(L)'
;VATKSIYDTTAANAKTVMDTVNTARAKVAETGKTYSESDVLVLKQSASGKVKSPTPLHQYVADIYGNINSIGANAISLQDTIVRCRTRPTAYVVPADVEWMDKLLYTLDRHGAEYYKLNAGSSAELQQYYYIEADGTKSCIADLRDSAKVTFEKGAYVIPMDQESGTIIGMLMEPDVGDSARYNGTIYQNGLLKYDETTKNFPLYRYTGNDPRTTLVSNGTSAEPKPTQPTQPEKPSQPASGDTYTVVSGDSLWKIASKQLGSGNRWTEIYDLNKDTV
;
A
#
# COMPACT_ATOMS: atom_id res chain seq x y z
N VAL A 1 -20.54 17.99 -16.81
CA VAL A 1 -19.83 19.28 -16.67
C VAL A 1 -18.77 19.22 -15.59
N ALA A 2 -19.11 18.83 -14.34
CA ALA A 2 -18.14 18.79 -13.22
C ALA A 2 -16.95 17.84 -13.47
N THR A 3 -17.21 16.63 -13.96
CA THR A 3 -16.16 15.64 -14.25
C THR A 3 -15.17 16.14 -15.30
N LYS A 4 -15.68 16.77 -16.40
CA LYS A 4 -14.80 17.36 -17.43
C LYS A 4 -13.95 18.46 -16.85
N SER A 5 -14.50 19.35 -16.03
CA SER A 5 -13.74 20.42 -15.36
C SER A 5 -12.62 19.88 -14.47
N ILE A 6 -12.88 18.79 -13.73
CA ILE A 6 -11.84 18.13 -12.91
C ILE A 6 -10.70 17.61 -13.80
N TYR A 7 -11.03 16.90 -14.89
CA TYR A 7 -10.01 16.40 -15.83
C TYR A 7 -9.22 17.52 -16.49
N ASP A 8 -9.90 18.56 -17.00
CA ASP A 8 -9.24 19.68 -17.66
C ASP A 8 -8.31 20.42 -16.69
N THR A 9 -8.77 20.65 -15.44
CA THR A 9 -7.94 21.29 -14.40
C THR A 9 -6.74 20.42 -14.01
N THR A 10 -6.95 19.13 -13.85
CA THR A 10 -5.86 18.18 -13.52
C THR A 10 -4.84 18.12 -14.67
N ALA A 11 -5.30 18.05 -15.91
CA ALA A 11 -4.43 18.04 -17.08
C ALA A 11 -3.61 19.34 -17.20
N ALA A 12 -4.25 20.49 -16.98
CA ALA A 12 -3.57 21.79 -17.01
C ALA A 12 -2.50 21.94 -15.90
N ASN A 13 -2.66 21.21 -14.78
CA ASN A 13 -1.75 21.23 -13.65
C ASN A 13 -0.97 19.90 -13.48
N ALA A 14 -0.92 19.06 -14.51
CA ALA A 14 -0.38 17.71 -14.44
C ALA A 14 1.04 17.67 -13.85
N LYS A 15 1.93 18.58 -14.30
CA LYS A 15 3.29 18.66 -13.75
C LYS A 15 3.29 18.93 -12.24
N THR A 16 2.53 19.91 -11.77
CA THR A 16 2.47 20.27 -10.36
C THR A 16 1.90 19.12 -9.52
N VAL A 17 0.86 18.44 -10.01
CA VAL A 17 0.28 17.27 -9.36
C VAL A 17 1.31 16.15 -9.25
N MET A 18 1.98 15.81 -10.35
CA MET A 18 3.00 14.76 -10.37
C MET A 18 4.19 15.08 -9.48
N ASP A 19 4.70 16.30 -9.53
CA ASP A 19 5.82 16.73 -8.69
C ASP A 19 5.46 16.65 -7.19
N THR A 20 4.25 17.07 -6.84
CA THR A 20 3.73 16.98 -5.45
C THR A 20 3.62 15.54 -4.98
N VAL A 21 3.04 14.67 -5.80
CA VAL A 21 2.90 13.24 -5.49
C VAL A 21 4.27 12.58 -5.34
N ASN A 22 5.18 12.81 -6.29
CA ASN A 22 6.52 12.23 -6.26
C ASN A 22 7.32 12.72 -5.05
N THR A 23 7.21 14.01 -4.71
CA THR A 23 7.84 14.56 -3.50
C THR A 23 7.30 13.91 -2.23
N ALA A 24 5.97 13.72 -2.13
CA ALA A 24 5.35 13.06 -1.00
C ALA A 24 5.80 11.60 -0.86
N ARG A 25 5.85 10.86 -1.96
CA ARG A 25 6.33 9.47 -1.99
C ARG A 25 7.80 9.34 -1.60
N ALA A 26 8.65 10.20 -2.16
CA ALA A 26 10.07 10.24 -1.80
C ALA A 26 10.26 10.53 -0.31
N LYS A 27 9.43 11.40 0.27
CA LYS A 27 9.45 11.66 1.71
C LYS A 27 9.06 10.43 2.53
N VAL A 28 8.05 9.67 2.09
CA VAL A 28 7.66 8.41 2.76
C VAL A 28 8.83 7.43 2.78
N ALA A 29 9.50 7.25 1.65
CA ALA A 29 10.66 6.38 1.54
C ALA A 29 11.81 6.86 2.45
N GLU A 30 12.14 8.15 2.42
CA GLU A 30 13.23 8.69 3.24
C GLU A 30 12.97 8.53 4.74
N THR A 31 11.76 8.84 5.20
CA THR A 31 11.41 8.67 6.63
C THR A 31 11.39 7.22 7.07
N GLY A 32 11.17 6.26 6.14
CA GLY A 32 11.19 4.83 6.42
C GLY A 32 12.57 4.25 6.74
N LYS A 33 13.66 4.96 6.46
CA LYS A 33 15.04 4.52 6.73
C LYS A 33 15.41 4.55 8.21
N THR A 34 14.78 5.46 8.96
CA THR A 34 15.17 5.74 10.33
C THR A 34 13.97 5.59 11.26
N TYR A 35 14.14 4.84 12.34
CA TYR A 35 13.12 4.75 13.38
C TYR A 35 12.98 6.07 14.15
N SER A 36 11.74 6.47 14.37
CA SER A 36 11.41 7.64 15.19
C SER A 36 10.13 7.42 15.98
N GLU A 37 10.17 7.72 17.27
CA GLU A 37 8.98 7.63 18.13
C GLU A 37 7.90 8.64 17.76
N SER A 38 8.26 9.72 17.08
CA SER A 38 7.31 10.72 16.59
C SER A 38 6.65 10.33 15.26
N ASP A 39 7.16 9.32 14.56
CA ASP A 39 6.61 8.83 13.30
C ASP A 39 5.62 7.70 13.57
N VAL A 40 4.33 8.00 13.47
CA VAL A 40 3.26 7.09 13.88
C VAL A 40 2.35 6.70 12.73
N LEU A 41 1.95 5.45 12.74
CA LEU A 41 0.84 4.93 11.95
C LEU A 41 -0.45 5.12 12.73
N VAL A 42 -1.43 5.77 12.13
CA VAL A 42 -2.76 5.94 12.73
C VAL A 42 -3.57 4.68 12.50
N LEU A 43 -3.85 3.95 13.59
CA LEU A 43 -4.53 2.66 13.55
C LEU A 43 -6.05 2.80 13.65
N LYS A 44 -6.51 3.78 14.43
CA LYS A 44 -7.95 4.05 14.62
C LYS A 44 -8.19 5.53 14.84
N GLN A 45 -9.22 6.02 14.17
CA GLN A 45 -9.71 7.38 14.35
C GLN A 45 -11.20 7.36 14.74
N SER A 46 -11.64 8.39 15.43
CA SER A 46 -13.05 8.66 15.71
C SER A 46 -13.42 10.08 15.27
N ALA A 47 -14.70 10.31 15.06
CA ALA A 47 -15.19 11.65 14.83
C ALA A 47 -15.20 12.43 16.14
N SER A 48 -14.58 13.61 16.18
CA SER A 48 -14.66 14.55 17.33
C SER A 48 -16.03 15.21 17.45
N GLY A 49 -16.85 15.07 16.43
CA GLY A 49 -18.18 15.65 16.37
C GLY A 49 -18.59 16.06 14.97
N LYS A 50 -19.67 16.81 14.89
CA LYS A 50 -20.11 17.43 13.64
C LYS A 50 -19.60 18.86 13.56
N VAL A 51 -18.80 19.15 12.56
CA VAL A 51 -18.38 20.51 12.27
C VAL A 51 -19.43 21.16 11.38
N LYS A 52 -19.97 22.31 11.82
CA LYS A 52 -20.92 23.07 11.00
C LYS A 52 -20.18 23.59 9.77
N SER A 53 -20.69 23.26 8.61
CA SER A 53 -20.09 23.77 7.37
C SER A 53 -20.33 25.28 7.25
N PRO A 54 -19.30 26.09 6.97
CA PRO A 54 -19.46 27.52 6.71
C PRO A 54 -20.25 27.80 5.43
N THR A 55 -20.25 26.84 4.52
CA THR A 55 -21.02 26.88 3.27
C THR A 55 -21.92 25.65 3.20
N PRO A 56 -23.21 25.78 2.91
CA PRO A 56 -24.07 24.64 2.74
C PRO A 56 -23.50 23.66 1.69
N LEU A 57 -23.33 22.42 2.09
CA LEU A 57 -22.92 21.36 1.17
C LEU A 57 -24.19 20.81 0.51
N HIS A 58 -24.23 20.75 -0.80
CA HIS A 58 -25.34 20.20 -1.55
C HIS A 58 -24.92 18.88 -2.18
N GLN A 59 -25.66 17.83 -1.85
CA GLN A 59 -25.61 16.56 -2.58
C GLN A 59 -26.75 16.57 -3.61
N TYR A 60 -26.38 16.39 -4.86
CA TYR A 60 -27.34 16.29 -5.95
C TYR A 60 -27.65 14.81 -6.19
N VAL A 61 -28.91 14.44 -6.06
CA VAL A 61 -29.39 13.07 -6.26
C VAL A 61 -30.40 13.09 -7.39
N ALA A 62 -30.19 12.27 -8.41
CA ALA A 62 -31.16 12.04 -9.45
C ALA A 62 -32.17 11.01 -8.98
N ASP A 63 -33.49 11.32 -9.14
CA ASP A 63 -34.54 10.33 -8.96
C ASP A 63 -34.63 9.38 -10.16
N ILE A 64 -35.53 8.40 -10.08
CA ILE A 64 -35.73 7.41 -11.17
C ILE A 64 -36.25 8.04 -12.47
N TYR A 65 -36.72 9.29 -12.43
CA TYR A 65 -37.22 10.04 -13.59
C TYR A 65 -36.15 11.00 -14.15
N GLY A 66 -34.96 11.03 -13.54
CA GLY A 66 -33.88 11.92 -13.96
C GLY A 66 -33.94 13.33 -13.39
N ASN A 67 -34.91 13.64 -12.49
CA ASN A 67 -34.95 14.93 -11.82
C ASN A 67 -33.80 15.02 -10.83
N ILE A 68 -33.10 16.15 -10.83
CA ILE A 68 -31.99 16.40 -9.90
C ILE A 68 -32.53 17.13 -8.67
N ASN A 69 -32.46 16.45 -7.53
CA ASN A 69 -32.83 17.00 -6.24
C ASN A 69 -31.58 17.36 -5.45
N SER A 70 -31.60 18.52 -4.81
CA SER A 70 -30.49 18.96 -3.93
C SER A 70 -30.84 18.67 -2.49
N ILE A 71 -30.00 17.94 -1.81
CA ILE A 71 -30.07 17.71 -0.37
C ILE A 71 -28.97 18.54 0.29
N GLY A 72 -29.37 19.53 1.09
CA GLY A 72 -28.42 20.37 1.84
C GLY A 72 -27.95 19.68 3.10
N ALA A 73 -26.64 19.73 3.37
CA ALA A 73 -26.04 19.35 4.64
C ALA A 73 -25.32 20.54 5.27
N ASN A 74 -25.68 20.90 6.48
CA ASN A 74 -25.10 22.04 7.18
C ASN A 74 -23.96 21.64 8.12
N ALA A 75 -23.67 20.36 8.23
CA ALA A 75 -22.61 19.84 9.07
C ALA A 75 -21.98 18.59 8.45
N ILE A 76 -20.70 18.45 8.66
CA ILE A 76 -19.92 17.26 8.28
C ILE A 76 -19.32 16.62 9.54
N SER A 77 -19.22 15.31 9.55
CA SER A 77 -18.43 14.60 10.56
C SER A 77 -17.01 14.48 10.06
N LEU A 78 -16.05 14.92 10.87
CA LEU A 78 -14.62 14.76 10.63
C LEU A 78 -14.11 13.66 11.56
N GLN A 79 -13.41 12.70 11.01
CA GLN A 79 -12.64 11.72 11.79
C GLN A 79 -11.23 12.30 12.01
N ASP A 80 -11.09 13.15 13.01
CA ASP A 80 -9.90 13.94 13.30
C ASP A 80 -9.25 13.57 14.63
N THR A 81 -9.94 12.80 15.48
CA THR A 81 -9.40 12.35 16.76
C THR A 81 -8.72 11.01 16.60
N ILE A 82 -7.41 10.97 16.82
CA ILE A 82 -6.64 9.73 16.86
C ILE A 82 -6.99 8.99 18.15
N VAL A 83 -7.57 7.81 18.01
CA VAL A 83 -7.92 6.93 19.13
C VAL A 83 -6.79 5.95 19.42
N ARG A 84 -6.14 5.46 18.37
CA ARG A 84 -5.02 4.53 18.50
C ARG A 84 -4.00 4.78 17.40
N CYS A 85 -2.74 4.80 17.79
CA CYS A 85 -1.61 4.86 16.87
C CYS A 85 -0.48 3.96 17.38
N ARG A 86 0.46 3.66 16.51
CA ARG A 86 1.70 2.94 16.84
C ARG A 86 2.85 3.57 16.07
N THR A 87 4.03 3.62 16.68
CA THR A 87 5.25 4.06 16.00
C THR A 87 5.49 3.20 14.76
N ARG A 88 5.88 3.83 13.66
CA ARG A 88 6.16 3.12 12.41
C ARG A 88 7.49 2.36 12.55
N PRO A 89 7.56 1.05 12.24
CA PRO A 89 8.82 0.34 12.16
C PRO A 89 9.60 0.76 10.92
N THR A 90 10.87 0.39 10.86
CA THR A 90 11.66 0.53 9.62
C THR A 90 11.52 -0.70 8.70
N ALA A 91 11.10 -1.85 9.26
CA ALA A 91 10.69 -3.00 8.46
C ALA A 91 9.71 -3.90 9.21
N TYR A 92 8.89 -4.63 8.46
CA TYR A 92 8.19 -5.82 8.95
C TYR A 92 8.97 -7.07 8.56
N VAL A 93 8.89 -8.10 9.43
CA VAL A 93 9.52 -9.39 9.18
C VAL A 93 8.49 -10.50 9.40
N VAL A 94 8.38 -11.41 8.44
CA VAL A 94 7.44 -12.53 8.47
C VAL A 94 8.19 -13.83 8.20
N PRO A 95 8.03 -14.88 9.04
CA PRO A 95 8.64 -16.19 8.78
C PRO A 95 8.27 -16.72 7.40
N ALA A 96 9.22 -17.33 6.68
CA ALA A 96 8.99 -17.79 5.32
C ALA A 96 8.02 -18.98 5.22
N ASP A 97 7.78 -19.68 6.32
CA ASP A 97 6.97 -20.91 6.38
C ASP A 97 5.52 -20.70 6.81
N VAL A 98 5.04 -19.44 6.88
CA VAL A 98 3.63 -19.19 7.11
C VAL A 98 2.79 -19.62 5.91
N GLU A 99 1.68 -20.30 6.15
CA GLU A 99 0.79 -20.87 5.10
C GLU A 99 0.24 -19.81 4.12
N TRP A 100 0.18 -18.56 4.55
CA TRP A 100 -0.37 -17.44 3.77
C TRP A 100 0.70 -16.61 3.04
N MET A 101 1.97 -17.07 3.02
CA MET A 101 3.08 -16.30 2.43
C MET A 101 2.82 -15.93 0.97
N ASP A 102 2.38 -16.86 0.13
CA ASP A 102 2.12 -16.59 -1.29
C ASP A 102 1.07 -15.50 -1.49
N LYS A 103 0.04 -15.48 -0.64
CA LYS A 103 -1.00 -14.44 -0.68
C LYS A 103 -0.47 -13.08 -0.24
N LEU A 104 0.39 -13.06 0.78
CA LEU A 104 1.07 -11.83 1.21
C LEU A 104 1.92 -11.27 0.09
N LEU A 105 2.81 -12.09 -0.49
CA LEU A 105 3.68 -11.67 -1.58
C LEU A 105 2.90 -11.18 -2.79
N TYR A 106 1.84 -11.89 -3.17
CA TYR A 106 0.93 -11.44 -4.23
C TYR A 106 0.32 -10.06 -3.94
N THR A 107 -0.09 -9.81 -2.68
CA THR A 107 -0.66 -8.52 -2.30
C THR A 107 0.39 -7.41 -2.33
N LEU A 108 1.57 -7.66 -1.79
CA LEU A 108 2.70 -6.73 -1.83
C LEU A 108 3.08 -6.38 -3.28
N ASP A 109 3.11 -7.38 -4.16
CA ASP A 109 3.37 -7.21 -5.58
C ASP A 109 2.39 -6.26 -6.27
N ARG A 110 1.11 -6.38 -5.96
CA ARG A 110 0.06 -5.52 -6.54
C ARG A 110 0.17 -4.07 -6.08
N HIS A 111 0.77 -3.83 -4.92
CA HIS A 111 1.04 -2.49 -4.39
C HIS A 111 2.44 -1.97 -4.75
N GLY A 112 3.20 -2.72 -5.57
CA GLY A 112 4.55 -2.34 -5.94
C GLY A 112 5.53 -2.32 -4.76
N ALA A 113 5.23 -3.07 -3.70
CA ALA A 113 6.07 -3.14 -2.53
C ALA A 113 7.27 -4.05 -2.77
N GLU A 114 8.44 -3.60 -2.34
CA GLU A 114 9.67 -4.39 -2.34
C GLU A 114 9.75 -5.21 -1.04
N TYR A 115 10.33 -6.40 -1.17
CA TYR A 115 10.62 -7.28 -0.05
C TYR A 115 11.85 -8.13 -0.34
N TYR A 116 12.49 -8.65 0.71
CA TYR A 116 13.72 -9.43 0.65
C TYR A 116 13.54 -10.73 1.39
N LYS A 117 14.10 -11.81 0.88
CA LYS A 117 14.11 -13.12 1.55
C LYS A 117 15.40 -13.29 2.33
N LEU A 118 15.29 -13.56 3.63
CA LEU A 118 16.39 -13.97 4.47
C LEU A 118 16.57 -15.50 4.41
N ASN A 119 17.81 -15.95 4.45
CA ASN A 119 18.12 -17.37 4.46
C ASN A 119 17.70 -18.08 5.76
N ALA A 120 17.56 -19.39 5.67
CA ALA A 120 17.39 -20.24 6.84
C ALA A 120 18.51 -20.02 7.87
N GLY A 121 18.15 -19.97 9.15
CA GLY A 121 19.09 -19.69 10.25
C GLY A 121 19.40 -18.21 10.48
N SER A 122 18.83 -17.30 9.69
CA SER A 122 19.01 -15.85 9.92
C SER A 122 18.40 -15.43 11.24
N SER A 123 19.02 -14.47 11.92
CA SER A 123 18.49 -13.93 13.17
C SER A 123 18.60 -12.41 13.23
N ALA A 124 17.67 -11.78 13.96
CA ALA A 124 17.65 -10.34 14.18
C ALA A 124 17.01 -10.01 15.53
N GLU A 125 17.31 -8.81 16.07
CA GLU A 125 16.61 -8.24 17.23
C GLU A 125 15.29 -7.63 16.77
N LEU A 126 14.15 -8.19 17.19
CA LEU A 126 12.83 -7.85 16.69
C LEU A 126 11.81 -7.78 17.81
N GLN A 127 10.78 -6.96 17.63
CA GLN A 127 9.59 -6.96 18.45
C GLN A 127 8.52 -7.83 17.78
N GLN A 128 7.87 -8.71 18.54
CA GLN A 128 6.82 -9.59 18.06
C GLN A 128 5.45 -9.04 18.43
N TYR A 129 4.51 -9.07 17.48
CA TYR A 129 3.11 -8.76 17.78
C TYR A 129 2.43 -9.89 18.56
N TYR A 130 1.57 -9.52 19.49
CA TYR A 130 0.70 -10.46 20.17
C TYR A 130 -0.73 -9.92 20.28
N TYR A 131 -1.67 -10.85 20.30
CA TYR A 131 -3.10 -10.57 20.39
C TYR A 131 -3.49 -10.26 21.84
N ILE A 132 -4.30 -9.23 22.04
CA ILE A 132 -4.90 -8.89 23.33
C ILE A 132 -6.37 -9.28 23.32
N GLU A 133 -7.17 -8.65 22.46
CA GLU A 133 -8.61 -8.86 22.40
C GLU A 133 -9.17 -8.45 21.03
N ALA A 134 -10.43 -8.83 20.76
CA ALA A 134 -11.19 -8.30 19.63
C ALA A 134 -11.79 -6.94 20.00
N ASP A 135 -11.73 -5.97 19.08
CA ASP A 135 -12.25 -4.62 19.32
C ASP A 135 -13.73 -4.44 18.91
N GLY A 136 -14.44 -5.55 18.70
CA GLY A 136 -15.84 -5.56 18.25
C GLY A 136 -16.04 -5.32 16.75
N THR A 137 -14.96 -5.14 16.02
CA THR A 137 -14.92 -5.08 14.55
C THR A 137 -14.24 -6.32 13.98
N LYS A 138 -13.85 -6.34 12.72
CA LYS A 138 -13.04 -7.43 12.16
C LYS A 138 -11.54 -7.30 12.48
N SER A 139 -11.15 -6.27 13.19
CA SER A 139 -9.78 -6.07 13.67
C SER A 139 -9.62 -6.59 15.09
N CYS A 140 -8.41 -6.60 15.58
CA CYS A 140 -8.07 -6.93 16.95
C CYS A 140 -7.44 -5.74 17.65
N ILE A 141 -7.22 -5.86 18.95
CA ILE A 141 -6.22 -5.06 19.66
C ILE A 141 -4.98 -5.94 19.80
N ALA A 142 -3.88 -5.44 19.29
CA ALA A 142 -2.59 -6.09 19.36
C ALA A 142 -1.59 -5.18 20.08
N ASP A 143 -0.57 -5.79 20.66
CA ASP A 143 0.55 -5.07 21.25
C ASP A 143 1.87 -5.76 20.90
N LEU A 144 2.97 -5.26 21.41
CA LEU A 144 4.33 -5.67 21.07
C LEU A 144 5.01 -6.28 22.28
N ARG A 145 5.68 -7.41 22.08
CA ARG A 145 6.67 -7.94 23.03
C ARG A 145 7.90 -7.05 23.00
N ASP A 146 8.66 -7.08 24.07
CA ASP A 146 9.98 -6.48 24.11
C ASP A 146 10.84 -7.03 22.98
N SER A 147 11.81 -6.23 22.54
CA SER A 147 12.75 -6.65 21.52
C SER A 147 13.58 -7.84 22.00
N ALA A 148 13.65 -8.86 21.18
CA ALA A 148 14.40 -10.06 21.47
C ALA A 148 15.06 -10.61 20.18
N LYS A 149 16.14 -11.37 20.35
CA LYS A 149 16.76 -12.08 19.24
C LYS A 149 15.83 -13.20 18.76
N VAL A 150 15.40 -13.10 17.52
CA VAL A 150 14.55 -14.10 16.84
C VAL A 150 15.38 -14.79 15.77
N THR A 151 15.35 -16.12 15.72
CA THR A 151 15.99 -16.92 14.67
C THR A 151 14.93 -17.56 13.80
N PHE A 152 15.10 -17.46 12.49
CA PHE A 152 14.19 -17.98 11.48
C PHE A 152 14.78 -19.25 10.85
N GLU A 153 14.40 -20.41 11.36
CA GLU A 153 14.96 -21.71 10.94
C GLU A 153 14.73 -21.99 9.44
N LYS A 154 13.64 -21.49 8.87
CA LYS A 154 13.31 -21.62 7.45
C LYS A 154 13.46 -20.33 6.65
N GLY A 155 14.11 -19.33 7.27
CA GLY A 155 14.22 -17.98 6.71
C GLY A 155 13.00 -17.13 6.97
N ALA A 156 13.03 -15.90 6.45
CA ALA A 156 11.95 -14.93 6.64
C ALA A 156 11.87 -14.00 5.43
N TYR A 157 10.79 -13.24 5.32
CA TYR A 157 10.69 -12.11 4.40
C TYR A 157 10.75 -10.81 5.18
N VAL A 158 11.59 -9.89 4.72
CA VAL A 158 11.72 -8.53 5.23
C VAL A 158 11.02 -7.59 4.26
N ILE A 159 10.11 -6.77 4.77
CA ILE A 159 9.37 -5.76 4.01
C ILE A 159 9.80 -4.39 4.56
N PRO A 160 10.79 -3.72 3.94
CA PRO A 160 11.30 -2.45 4.41
C PRO A 160 10.24 -1.34 4.24
N MET A 161 10.30 -0.34 5.10
CA MET A 161 9.41 0.82 5.06
C MET A 161 10.01 2.01 4.30
N ASP A 162 11.29 1.92 3.91
CA ASP A 162 12.03 2.92 3.13
C ASP A 162 11.71 2.87 1.63
N GLN A 163 10.42 2.82 1.32
CA GLN A 163 9.91 2.75 -0.04
C GLN A 163 8.63 3.58 -0.19
N GLU A 164 8.30 3.98 -1.42
CA GLU A 164 7.13 4.83 -1.71
C GLU A 164 5.80 4.25 -1.23
N SER A 165 5.70 2.92 -1.21
CA SER A 165 4.54 2.16 -0.70
C SER A 165 4.51 2.01 0.83
N GLY A 166 5.47 2.57 1.57
CA GLY A 166 5.64 2.38 3.01
C GLY A 166 4.37 2.61 3.83
N THR A 167 3.61 3.66 3.53
CA THR A 167 2.33 3.93 4.22
C THR A 167 1.30 2.81 3.97
N ILE A 168 1.19 2.33 2.73
CA ILE A 168 0.27 1.24 2.37
C ILE A 168 0.70 -0.06 3.06
N ILE A 169 2.00 -0.33 3.10
CA ILE A 169 2.55 -1.49 3.81
C ILE A 169 2.18 -1.43 5.30
N GLY A 170 2.37 -0.29 5.97
CA GLY A 170 1.98 -0.12 7.35
C GLY A 170 0.50 -0.42 7.58
N MET A 171 -0.37 0.13 6.73
CA MET A 171 -1.82 -0.13 6.77
C MET A 171 -2.18 -1.61 6.53
N LEU A 172 -1.43 -2.31 5.68
CA LEU A 172 -1.64 -3.72 5.36
C LEU A 172 -1.18 -4.62 6.51
N MET A 173 0.00 -4.36 7.07
CA MET A 173 0.70 -5.24 7.99
C MET A 173 0.25 -5.08 9.44
N GLU A 174 -0.21 -3.89 9.87
CA GLU A 174 -0.66 -3.68 11.23
C GLU A 174 -1.95 -4.49 11.53
N PRO A 175 -1.94 -5.40 12.52
CA PRO A 175 -3.08 -6.28 12.79
C PRO A 175 -4.32 -5.51 13.25
N ASP A 176 -4.10 -4.39 13.92
CA ASP A 176 -5.12 -3.63 14.64
C ASP A 176 -5.48 -2.29 13.97
N VAL A 177 -5.27 -2.16 12.67
CA VAL A 177 -5.89 -1.09 11.89
C VAL A 177 -7.40 -1.29 11.89
N GLY A 178 -8.10 -0.39 12.56
CA GLY A 178 -9.53 -0.52 12.77
C GLY A 178 -10.31 0.62 12.14
N ASP A 179 -11.04 0.30 11.17
CA ASP A 179 -12.42 0.64 10.79
C ASP A 179 -12.78 -0.29 9.64
N SER A 180 -13.25 -1.45 10.01
CA SER A 180 -13.42 -2.61 9.12
C SER A 180 -14.36 -2.37 7.95
N ALA A 181 -15.26 -1.38 8.04
CA ALA A 181 -16.17 -1.06 6.95
C ALA A 181 -15.46 -0.39 5.77
N ARG A 182 -14.29 0.22 6.00
CA ARG A 182 -13.54 0.97 4.99
C ARG A 182 -12.22 0.31 4.57
N TYR A 183 -11.62 -0.49 5.44
CA TYR A 183 -10.26 -1.02 5.26
C TYR A 183 -10.22 -2.53 5.41
N ASN A 184 -10.98 -3.25 4.61
CA ASN A 184 -10.89 -4.72 4.51
C ASN A 184 -9.55 -5.19 3.91
N GLY A 185 -8.47 -4.47 4.18
CA GLY A 185 -7.19 -4.64 3.51
C GLY A 185 -6.09 -5.26 4.36
N THR A 186 -6.22 -5.27 5.69
CA THR A 186 -5.15 -5.80 6.53
C THR A 186 -5.04 -7.32 6.43
N ILE A 187 -3.83 -7.84 6.65
CA ILE A 187 -3.61 -9.29 6.65
C ILE A 187 -4.41 -10.01 7.73
N TYR A 188 -4.71 -9.35 8.85
CA TYR A 188 -5.55 -9.90 9.91
C TYR A 188 -7.03 -9.95 9.49
N GLN A 189 -7.56 -8.84 8.98
CA GLN A 189 -8.98 -8.74 8.58
C GLN A 189 -9.34 -9.68 7.44
N ASN A 190 -8.39 -9.97 6.57
CA ASN A 190 -8.54 -10.96 5.50
C ASN A 190 -8.38 -12.41 5.97
N GLY A 191 -8.17 -12.63 7.28
CA GLY A 191 -8.03 -13.95 7.87
C GLY A 191 -6.72 -14.66 7.53
N LEU A 192 -5.74 -13.94 7.00
CA LEU A 192 -4.42 -14.48 6.70
C LEU A 192 -3.59 -14.57 7.98
N LEU A 193 -3.46 -13.46 8.71
CA LEU A 193 -2.70 -13.42 9.95
C LEU A 193 -3.51 -14.07 11.08
N LYS A 194 -2.98 -15.13 11.64
CA LYS A 194 -3.53 -15.84 12.81
C LYS A 194 -2.48 -15.83 13.92
N TYR A 195 -2.94 -15.78 15.16
CA TYR A 195 -2.07 -15.90 16.32
C TYR A 195 -2.07 -17.34 16.85
N ASP A 196 -1.01 -17.70 17.54
CA ASP A 196 -0.93 -18.95 18.30
C ASP A 196 -1.84 -18.87 19.54
N GLU A 197 -2.76 -19.79 19.70
CA GLU A 197 -3.79 -19.75 20.77
C GLU A 197 -3.19 -19.85 22.18
N THR A 198 -2.02 -20.44 22.33
CA THR A 198 -1.35 -20.62 23.61
C THR A 198 -0.54 -19.39 24.00
N THR A 199 0.30 -18.92 23.11
CA THR A 199 1.21 -17.79 23.36
C THR A 199 0.58 -16.44 23.07
N LYS A 200 -0.52 -16.45 22.29
CA LYS A 200 -1.16 -15.27 21.70
C LYS A 200 -0.27 -14.50 20.72
N ASN A 201 0.87 -15.02 20.34
CA ASN A 201 1.79 -14.37 19.44
C ASN A 201 1.35 -14.53 17.98
N PHE A 202 1.52 -13.46 17.22
CA PHE A 202 1.42 -13.50 15.76
C PHE A 202 2.78 -13.88 15.14
N PRO A 203 2.80 -14.60 14.01
CA PRO A 203 4.01 -14.78 13.21
C PRO A 203 4.31 -13.52 12.39
N LEU A 204 4.39 -12.41 13.09
CA LEU A 204 4.64 -11.09 12.53
C LEU A 204 5.55 -10.31 13.49
N TYR A 205 6.60 -9.75 12.94
CA TYR A 205 7.61 -9.05 13.68
C TYR A 205 7.86 -7.68 13.07
N ARG A 206 8.39 -6.76 13.89
CA ARG A 206 8.85 -5.46 13.43
C ARG A 206 10.29 -5.20 13.83
N TYR A 207 11.00 -4.56 12.94
CA TYR A 207 12.34 -4.07 13.16
C TYR A 207 12.29 -2.56 13.37
N THR A 208 12.98 -2.07 14.41
CA THR A 208 13.04 -0.65 14.79
C THR A 208 14.47 -0.09 14.72
N GLY A 209 15.42 -0.86 14.20
CA GLY A 209 16.75 -0.34 13.88
C GLY A 209 16.73 0.50 12.60
N ASN A 210 17.81 1.22 12.36
CA ASN A 210 17.97 2.01 11.15
C ASN A 210 18.47 1.15 9.99
N ASP A 211 18.27 1.66 8.77
CA ASP A 211 18.73 1.06 7.52
C ASP A 211 18.42 -0.45 7.40
N PRO A 212 17.15 -0.84 7.39
CA PRO A 212 16.74 -2.24 7.42
C PRO A 212 17.32 -3.06 6.27
N ARG A 213 17.51 -2.45 5.10
CA ARG A 213 18.09 -3.14 3.92
C ARG A 213 19.51 -3.57 4.15
N THR A 214 20.34 -2.69 4.70
CA THR A 214 21.74 -3.02 4.97
C THR A 214 21.89 -3.87 6.22
N THR A 215 21.17 -3.58 7.28
CA THR A 215 21.35 -4.26 8.58
C THR A 215 20.78 -5.67 8.59
N LEU A 216 19.58 -5.87 8.07
CA LEU A 216 18.93 -7.19 8.07
C LEU A 216 19.46 -8.08 6.93
N VAL A 217 19.83 -7.50 5.80
CA VAL A 217 20.26 -8.24 4.61
C VAL A 217 21.76 -8.54 4.63
N SER A 218 22.61 -7.67 5.20
CA SER A 218 24.05 -7.80 5.13
C SER A 218 24.65 -8.81 6.14
N ASN A 219 23.91 -9.26 7.13
CA ASN A 219 24.39 -10.20 8.16
C ASN A 219 24.50 -11.67 7.66
N GLY A 220 25.02 -11.87 6.45
CA GLY A 220 25.32 -13.21 5.91
C GLY A 220 24.17 -13.85 5.14
N THR A 221 23.18 -13.10 4.75
CA THR A 221 22.04 -13.55 4.02
C THR A 221 22.10 -13.07 2.57
N SER A 222 22.05 -14.00 1.63
CA SER A 222 21.74 -13.69 0.23
C SER A 222 20.26 -13.30 0.16
N ALA A 223 19.97 -12.00 0.16
CA ALA A 223 18.67 -11.55 -0.23
C ALA A 223 18.64 -11.55 -1.76
N GLU A 224 17.82 -12.39 -2.35
CA GLU A 224 17.41 -12.16 -3.72
C GLU A 224 16.40 -11.01 -3.67
N PRO A 225 16.76 -9.81 -4.18
CA PRO A 225 15.74 -8.80 -4.38
C PRO A 225 14.75 -9.38 -5.39
N LYS A 226 13.45 -9.30 -5.07
CA LYS A 226 12.44 -9.50 -6.10
C LYS A 226 12.83 -8.64 -7.30
N PRO A 227 12.68 -9.14 -8.53
CA PRO A 227 12.80 -8.31 -9.72
C PRO A 227 11.93 -7.08 -9.50
N THR A 228 12.55 -5.93 -9.39
CA THR A 228 11.84 -4.65 -9.33
C THR A 228 10.82 -4.64 -10.44
N GLN A 229 9.56 -4.44 -10.09
CA GLN A 229 8.55 -4.10 -11.07
C GLN A 229 9.16 -2.96 -11.91
N PRO A 230 9.08 -2.99 -13.24
CA PRO A 230 9.72 -1.99 -14.07
C PRO A 230 9.42 -0.62 -13.48
N THR A 231 10.44 0.08 -13.03
CA THR A 231 10.39 1.52 -12.80
C THR A 231 9.60 2.12 -13.94
N GLN A 232 8.65 2.99 -13.61
CA GLN A 232 7.90 3.78 -14.59
C GLN A 232 8.83 4.09 -15.75
N PRO A 233 8.44 3.79 -17.01
CA PRO A 233 9.37 3.84 -18.13
C PRO A 233 10.09 5.18 -18.14
N GLU A 234 11.41 5.16 -18.08
CA GLU A 234 12.19 6.28 -18.59
C GLU A 234 11.59 6.59 -19.97
N LYS A 235 11.39 7.89 -20.22
CA LYS A 235 10.89 8.43 -21.50
C LYS A 235 11.39 7.55 -22.64
N PRO A 236 10.50 6.95 -23.44
CA PRO A 236 10.90 5.94 -24.42
C PRO A 236 11.99 6.49 -25.30
N SER A 237 13.14 5.81 -25.35
CA SER A 237 13.97 5.87 -26.52
C SER A 237 13.11 5.33 -27.65
N GLN A 238 12.95 6.12 -28.69
CA GLN A 238 12.12 5.91 -29.86
C GLN A 238 12.19 4.44 -30.36
N PRO A 239 11.06 3.74 -30.48
CA PRO A 239 11.07 2.36 -31.00
C PRO A 239 11.64 2.34 -32.39
N ALA A 240 12.45 1.32 -32.68
CA ALA A 240 12.84 1.03 -34.05
C ALA A 240 11.59 0.79 -34.90
N SER A 241 11.52 1.49 -36.01
CA SER A 241 10.48 1.43 -37.04
C SER A 241 10.24 -0.03 -37.50
N GLY A 242 9.01 -0.54 -37.42
CA GLY A 242 8.65 -1.62 -38.28
C GLY A 242 7.53 -2.60 -37.90
N ASP A 243 7.14 -2.75 -36.63
CA ASP A 243 6.15 -3.76 -36.30
C ASP A 243 4.72 -3.19 -36.25
N THR A 244 3.88 -3.65 -37.18
CA THR A 244 2.45 -3.31 -37.21
C THR A 244 1.61 -4.49 -36.72
N TYR A 245 0.58 -4.22 -35.93
CA TYR A 245 -0.42 -5.18 -35.50
C TYR A 245 -1.77 -4.83 -36.13
N THR A 246 -2.39 -5.82 -36.77
CA THR A 246 -3.74 -5.64 -37.34
C THR A 246 -4.78 -5.90 -36.25
N VAL A 247 -5.54 -4.86 -35.89
CA VAL A 247 -6.60 -4.93 -34.88
C VAL A 247 -7.74 -5.80 -35.38
N VAL A 248 -8.22 -6.72 -34.56
CA VAL A 248 -9.36 -7.59 -34.86
C VAL A 248 -10.51 -7.34 -33.88
N SER A 249 -11.71 -7.75 -34.28
CA SER A 249 -12.92 -7.58 -33.44
C SER A 249 -12.71 -8.21 -32.05
N GLY A 250 -12.96 -7.44 -31.00
CA GLY A 250 -12.77 -7.82 -29.59
C GLY A 250 -11.42 -7.48 -28.99
N ASP A 251 -10.51 -6.87 -29.77
CA ASP A 251 -9.27 -6.31 -29.24
C ASP A 251 -9.53 -5.04 -28.42
N SER A 252 -8.59 -4.77 -27.53
CA SER A 252 -8.42 -3.49 -26.86
C SER A 252 -6.94 -3.18 -26.78
N LEU A 253 -6.57 -1.91 -26.68
CA LEU A 253 -5.16 -1.51 -26.53
C LEU A 253 -4.47 -2.27 -25.39
N TRP A 254 -5.19 -2.53 -24.31
CA TRP A 254 -4.68 -3.29 -23.17
C TRP A 254 -4.38 -4.75 -23.52
N LYS A 255 -5.28 -5.43 -24.26
CA LYS A 255 -5.07 -6.81 -24.73
C LYS A 255 -3.93 -6.90 -25.74
N ILE A 256 -3.86 -5.91 -26.65
CA ILE A 256 -2.79 -5.82 -27.64
C ILE A 256 -1.45 -5.62 -26.95
N ALA A 257 -1.37 -4.66 -26.00
CA ALA A 257 -0.17 -4.42 -25.22
C ALA A 257 0.26 -5.66 -24.43
N SER A 258 -0.69 -6.37 -23.81
CA SER A 258 -0.39 -7.62 -23.11
C SER A 258 0.24 -8.66 -24.02
N LYS A 259 -0.28 -8.80 -25.25
CA LYS A 259 0.16 -9.80 -26.24
C LYS A 259 1.46 -9.42 -26.94
N GLN A 260 1.62 -8.16 -27.33
CA GLN A 260 2.74 -7.68 -28.15
C GLN A 260 3.91 -7.14 -27.33
N LEU A 261 3.61 -6.53 -26.18
CA LEU A 261 4.59 -5.87 -25.33
C LEU A 261 4.81 -6.62 -23.99
N GLY A 262 4.12 -7.76 -23.79
CA GLY A 262 4.25 -8.57 -22.57
C GLY A 262 3.50 -8.03 -21.34
N SER A 263 2.89 -6.84 -21.40
CA SER A 263 2.13 -6.25 -20.29
C SER A 263 1.01 -5.36 -20.81
N GLY A 264 -0.21 -5.59 -20.32
CA GLY A 264 -1.37 -4.76 -20.64
C GLY A 264 -1.25 -3.31 -20.17
N ASN A 265 -0.48 -3.06 -19.11
CA ASN A 265 -0.24 -1.70 -18.60
C ASN A 265 0.53 -0.82 -19.58
N ARG A 266 1.17 -1.40 -20.58
CA ARG A 266 1.89 -0.69 -21.65
C ARG A 266 0.99 -0.22 -22.81
N TRP A 267 -0.34 -0.27 -22.65
CA TRP A 267 -1.30 0.16 -23.67
C TRP A 267 -1.12 1.63 -24.09
N THR A 268 -0.63 2.47 -23.17
CA THR A 268 -0.34 3.89 -23.44
C THR A 268 0.74 4.07 -24.49
N GLU A 269 1.72 3.19 -24.56
CA GLU A 269 2.77 3.21 -25.58
C GLU A 269 2.18 3.03 -26.99
N ILE A 270 1.23 2.08 -27.13
CA ILE A 270 0.52 1.86 -28.38
C ILE A 270 -0.36 3.07 -28.71
N TYR A 271 -1.07 3.62 -27.71
CA TYR A 271 -1.92 4.80 -27.90
C TYR A 271 -1.10 6.01 -28.38
N ASP A 272 0.01 6.31 -27.72
CA ASP A 272 0.86 7.47 -28.04
C ASP A 272 1.46 7.40 -29.46
N LEU A 273 1.74 6.19 -29.93
CA LEU A 273 2.20 5.95 -31.30
C LEU A 273 1.10 6.12 -32.35
N ASN A 274 -0.17 6.03 -31.98
CA ASN A 274 -1.29 6.02 -32.91
C ASN A 274 -2.31 7.16 -32.68
N LYS A 275 -2.08 8.05 -31.73
CA LYS A 275 -3.02 9.12 -31.32
C LYS A 275 -3.47 10.05 -32.43
N ASP A 276 -2.70 10.12 -33.52
CA ASP A 276 -3.02 10.95 -34.69
C ASP A 276 -3.87 10.17 -35.73
N THR A 277 -4.12 8.90 -35.49
CA THR A 277 -4.83 7.98 -36.41
C THR A 277 -6.01 7.26 -35.80
N VAL A 278 -6.20 7.38 -34.48
CA VAL A 278 -7.27 6.69 -33.70
C VAL A 278 -8.24 7.72 -33.10
#